data_325fde453f1559a76b03fc752e32810b
#
_entry.id   325fde453f1559a76b03fc752e32810b
#
_cell.length_a   1.000
_cell.length_b   1.000
_cell.length_c   1.000
_cell.angle_alpha   90.00
_cell.angle_beta   90.00
_cell.angle_gamma   90.00
#
_symmetry.space_group_name_H-M   'P 1'
#
loop_
_entity.id
_entity.type
_entity.pdbx_description
1 polymer ?
#
loop_
_entity_poly.entity_id
_entity_poly.type
_entity_poly.pdbx_seq_one_letter_code
_entity_poly.pdbx_strand_id
1 'polypeptide(L)'
;MFIKLIQLIFLFVCFQLNAFAELKINTWETKEGAKVLFVENHDLPILDVNVNFFAGSAQDPIGKEGLANLTHHLMNLGAGGINEEKLANQFSDIGAAIGGDVDLDRAYFKLRTLSSAPQRDKALTLFKYVIHAPDFPAPVIDREKDRIIARIKQSLTQPETIANLAFMKSIYGDHPYGRNEAGNIDTLQKLNQADLKQFYKNYYSSFESSIVIVGDVSADEAKKISESISQGLPQGNTKHNIASVTAQNYVGVKKIQHPAKQAHILMGMPAL
;
A
#
# COMPACT_ATOMS: atom_id res chain seq x y z
N MET A 1 -59.87 18.20 16.75
CA MET A 1 -59.01 17.00 16.81
C MET A 1 -58.28 16.73 15.47
N PHE A 2 -58.92 16.83 14.36
CA PHE A 2 -58.35 16.60 13.01
C PHE A 2 -57.17 17.52 12.64
N ILE A 3 -57.25 18.82 12.93
CA ILE A 3 -56.19 19.80 12.59
C ILE A 3 -54.90 19.54 13.35
N LYS A 4 -54.97 19.12 14.64
CA LYS A 4 -53.77 18.76 15.42
C LYS A 4 -53.12 17.48 14.92
N LEU A 5 -53.89 16.52 14.39
CA LEU A 5 -53.37 15.29 13.80
C LEU A 5 -52.64 15.59 12.50
N ILE A 6 -53.19 16.46 11.65
CA ILE A 6 -52.56 16.91 10.38
C ILE A 6 -51.23 17.64 10.66
N GLN A 7 -51.20 18.52 11.65
CA GLN A 7 -49.99 19.21 12.08
C GLN A 7 -48.89 18.24 12.59
N LEU A 8 -49.30 17.21 13.33
CA LEU A 8 -48.38 16.21 13.84
C LEU A 8 -47.78 15.32 12.71
N ILE A 9 -48.62 14.95 11.73
CA ILE A 9 -48.18 14.21 10.53
C ILE A 9 -47.23 15.06 9.65
N PHE A 10 -47.53 16.35 9.48
CA PHE A 10 -46.69 17.27 8.75
C PHE A 10 -45.31 17.47 9.42
N LEU A 11 -45.29 17.56 10.75
CA LEU A 11 -44.05 17.63 11.53
C LEU A 11 -43.23 16.34 11.43
N PHE A 12 -43.86 15.18 11.38
CA PHE A 12 -43.19 13.88 11.24
C PHE A 12 -42.63 13.67 9.83
N VAL A 13 -43.29 14.14 8.79
CA VAL A 13 -42.81 14.10 7.39
C VAL A 13 -41.63 15.02 7.17
N CYS A 14 -41.58 16.18 7.82
CA CYS A 14 -40.43 17.10 7.75
C CYS A 14 -39.17 16.56 8.45
N PHE A 15 -39.30 15.61 9.38
CA PHE A 15 -38.16 14.98 10.06
C PHE A 15 -37.53 13.82 9.27
N GLN A 16 -38.12 13.39 8.16
CA GLN A 16 -37.63 12.29 7.31
C GLN A 16 -36.73 12.77 6.15
N LEU A 17 -36.35 14.04 6.10
CA LEU A 17 -35.32 14.49 5.19
C LEU A 17 -33.97 14.00 5.72
N ASN A 18 -33.68 12.72 5.45
CA ASN A 18 -32.32 12.21 5.55
C ASN A 18 -31.47 13.04 4.56
N ALA A 19 -30.76 14.03 5.07
CA ALA A 19 -29.71 14.68 4.32
C ALA A 19 -28.61 13.64 4.12
N PHE A 20 -28.69 12.88 3.04
CA PHE A 20 -27.54 12.17 2.53
C PHE A 20 -26.55 13.25 2.08
N ALA A 21 -25.56 13.52 2.92
CA ALA A 21 -24.39 14.27 2.48
C ALA A 21 -23.69 13.40 1.43
N GLU A 22 -23.99 13.63 0.17
CA GLU A 22 -23.27 12.99 -0.94
C GLU A 22 -21.81 13.42 -0.86
N LEU A 23 -20.93 12.47 -0.62
CA LEU A 23 -19.50 12.72 -0.54
C LEU A 23 -19.01 13.12 -1.94
N LYS A 24 -18.69 14.40 -2.12
CA LYS A 24 -18.21 14.91 -3.40
C LYS A 24 -16.76 14.52 -3.62
N ILE A 25 -16.52 13.53 -4.49
CA ILE A 25 -15.18 13.13 -4.90
C ILE A 25 -14.79 13.94 -6.15
N ASN A 26 -13.77 14.76 -6.02
CA ASN A 26 -13.17 15.45 -7.15
C ASN A 26 -12.07 14.57 -7.74
N THR A 27 -11.99 14.49 -9.07
CA THR A 27 -11.00 13.68 -9.77
C THR A 27 -10.30 14.47 -10.86
N TRP A 28 -8.99 14.26 -11.00
CA TRP A 28 -8.19 14.80 -12.11
C TRP A 28 -6.96 13.92 -12.34
N GLU A 29 -6.18 14.26 -13.31
CA GLU A 29 -4.90 13.64 -13.62
C GLU A 29 -3.80 14.69 -13.51
N THR A 30 -2.66 14.34 -12.92
CA THR A 30 -1.48 15.21 -12.86
C THR A 30 -0.77 15.26 -14.21
N LYS A 31 0.12 16.23 -14.41
CA LYS A 31 0.92 16.33 -15.65
C LYS A 31 1.76 15.10 -15.92
N GLU A 32 2.18 14.40 -14.87
CA GLU A 32 2.98 13.17 -14.95
C GLU A 32 2.12 11.89 -15.04
N GLY A 33 0.80 12.03 -15.19
CA GLY A 33 -0.12 10.91 -15.43
C GLY A 33 -0.64 10.20 -14.19
N ALA A 34 -0.42 10.72 -12.99
CA ALA A 34 -1.01 10.16 -11.77
C ALA A 34 -2.49 10.50 -11.65
N LYS A 35 -3.34 9.51 -11.38
CA LYS A 35 -4.77 9.72 -11.12
C LYS A 35 -4.98 10.26 -9.72
N VAL A 36 -5.75 11.32 -9.57
CA VAL A 36 -6.02 11.93 -8.26
C VAL A 36 -7.49 11.82 -7.90
N LEU A 37 -7.74 11.43 -6.64
CA LEU A 37 -9.05 11.46 -6.00
C LEU A 37 -8.94 12.39 -4.79
N PHE A 38 -9.85 13.35 -4.70
CA PHE A 38 -9.84 14.34 -3.62
C PHE A 38 -11.20 14.48 -2.97
N VAL A 39 -11.20 14.47 -1.64
CA VAL A 39 -12.35 14.77 -0.81
C VAL A 39 -11.98 15.91 0.14
N GLU A 40 -12.64 17.05 -0.05
CA GLU A 40 -12.53 18.19 0.84
C GLU A 40 -13.35 17.94 2.11
N ASN A 41 -12.71 18.04 3.26
CA ASN A 41 -13.36 17.87 4.56
C ASN A 41 -12.69 18.75 5.61
N HIS A 42 -13.44 19.68 6.18
CA HIS A 42 -12.99 20.67 7.16
C HIS A 42 -13.44 20.35 8.60
N ASP A 43 -14.00 19.17 8.85
CA ASP A 43 -14.48 18.78 10.19
C ASP A 43 -13.34 18.67 11.20
N LEU A 44 -12.16 18.25 10.74
CA LEU A 44 -10.95 18.14 11.53
C LEU A 44 -9.77 18.79 10.78
N PRO A 45 -8.84 19.46 11.50
CA PRO A 45 -7.66 20.07 10.90
C PRO A 45 -6.58 19.04 10.53
N ILE A 46 -6.95 18.07 9.70
CA ILE A 46 -6.12 16.92 9.31
C ILE A 46 -6.06 16.82 7.79
N LEU A 47 -4.91 16.40 7.29
CA LEU A 47 -4.69 16.01 5.91
C LEU A 47 -4.20 14.57 5.85
N ASP A 48 -4.91 13.74 5.11
CA ASP A 48 -4.52 12.39 4.72
C ASP A 48 -4.12 12.37 3.24
N VAL A 49 -2.96 11.83 2.96
CA VAL A 49 -2.46 11.59 1.60
C VAL A 49 -2.09 10.11 1.47
N ASN A 50 -2.61 9.45 0.44
CA ASN A 50 -2.24 8.07 0.12
C ASN A 50 -1.79 8.01 -1.35
N VAL A 51 -0.60 7.44 -1.58
CA VAL A 51 -0.05 7.24 -2.92
C VAL A 51 0.09 5.75 -3.17
N ASN A 52 -0.62 5.24 -4.17
CA ASN A 52 -0.62 3.84 -4.56
C ASN A 52 0.18 3.66 -5.85
N PHE A 53 0.95 2.58 -5.90
CA PHE A 53 1.78 2.19 -7.03
C PHE A 53 1.46 0.77 -7.47
N PHE A 54 1.61 0.47 -8.75
CA PHE A 54 1.51 -0.89 -9.28
C PHE A 54 2.82 -1.66 -9.03
N ALA A 55 3.20 -1.76 -7.75
CA ALA A 55 4.48 -2.26 -7.25
C ALA A 55 4.32 -3.41 -6.25
N GLY A 56 3.30 -4.23 -6.45
CA GLY A 56 3.04 -5.40 -5.61
C GLY A 56 3.98 -6.56 -5.85
N SER A 57 3.90 -7.59 -5.01
CA SER A 57 4.79 -8.76 -5.05
C SER A 57 4.60 -9.62 -6.31
N ALA A 58 3.48 -9.48 -7.04
CA ALA A 58 3.31 -10.12 -8.33
C ALA A 58 4.28 -9.61 -9.41
N GLN A 59 4.91 -8.46 -9.20
CA GLN A 59 5.95 -7.90 -10.07
C GLN A 59 7.35 -8.46 -9.78
N ASP A 60 7.50 -9.27 -8.74
CA ASP A 60 8.80 -9.89 -8.41
C ASP A 60 9.27 -10.79 -9.55
N PRO A 61 10.48 -10.59 -10.09
CA PRO A 61 11.05 -11.53 -11.05
C PRO A 61 11.21 -12.92 -10.44
N ILE A 62 11.12 -13.95 -11.28
CA ILE A 62 11.37 -15.34 -10.84
C ILE A 62 12.77 -15.44 -10.22
N GLY A 63 12.84 -15.99 -9.01
CA GLY A 63 14.07 -16.11 -8.23
C GLY A 63 14.46 -14.86 -7.46
N LYS A 64 13.60 -13.82 -7.46
CA LYS A 64 13.74 -12.59 -6.66
C LYS A 64 12.48 -12.31 -5.83
N GLU A 65 11.74 -13.35 -5.47
CA GLU A 65 10.55 -13.23 -4.63
C GLU A 65 10.89 -12.56 -3.30
N GLY A 66 10.06 -11.62 -2.89
CA GLY A 66 10.26 -10.74 -1.73
C GLY A 66 10.91 -9.39 -2.06
N LEU A 67 11.24 -9.12 -3.35
CA LEU A 67 11.86 -7.87 -3.77
C LEU A 67 10.92 -6.68 -3.57
N ALA A 68 9.65 -6.79 -3.94
CA ALA A 68 8.64 -5.74 -3.73
C ALA A 68 8.51 -5.37 -2.25
N ASN A 69 8.34 -6.37 -1.39
CA ASN A 69 8.23 -6.19 0.05
C ASN A 69 9.48 -5.55 0.66
N LEU A 70 10.66 -6.06 0.30
CA LEU A 70 11.93 -5.51 0.81
C LEU A 70 12.14 -4.07 0.32
N THR A 71 11.82 -3.77 -0.96
CA THR A 71 11.94 -2.41 -1.51
C THR A 71 11.05 -1.44 -0.75
N HIS A 72 9.75 -1.74 -0.63
CA HIS A 72 8.80 -0.90 0.10
C HIS A 72 9.25 -0.68 1.56
N HIS A 73 9.61 -1.77 2.25
CA HIS A 73 10.03 -1.71 3.64
C HIS A 73 11.24 -0.79 3.84
N LEU A 74 12.20 -0.82 2.92
CA LEU A 74 13.44 -0.05 3.02
C LEU A 74 13.30 1.42 2.61
N MET A 75 12.25 1.81 1.88
CA MET A 75 12.09 3.19 1.39
C MET A 75 12.00 4.22 2.51
N ASN A 76 11.46 3.87 3.68
CA ASN A 76 11.37 4.76 4.84
C ASN A 76 12.50 4.56 5.87
N LEU A 77 13.48 3.68 5.58
CA LEU A 77 14.63 3.42 6.45
C LEU A 77 15.91 4.14 5.98
N GLY A 78 15.73 5.31 5.37
CA GLY A 78 16.74 6.21 4.86
C GLY A 78 16.31 6.77 3.51
N ALA A 79 16.16 8.09 3.45
CA ALA A 79 15.69 8.77 2.25
C ALA A 79 16.18 10.22 2.20
N GLY A 80 16.57 10.69 1.01
CA GLY A 80 17.06 12.05 0.80
C GLY A 80 18.32 12.39 1.60
N GLY A 81 19.19 11.40 1.87
CA GLY A 81 20.38 11.54 2.69
C GLY A 81 20.10 11.62 4.19
N ILE A 82 18.84 11.38 4.63
CA ILE A 82 18.44 11.37 6.03
C ILE A 82 18.34 9.91 6.48
N ASN A 83 19.07 9.52 7.55
CA ASN A 83 18.98 8.17 8.08
C ASN A 83 17.63 7.89 8.76
N GLU A 84 17.33 6.60 9.01
CA GLU A 84 16.04 6.14 9.54
C GLU A 84 15.65 6.80 10.86
N GLU A 85 16.58 6.94 11.81
CA GLU A 85 16.31 7.52 13.12
C GLU A 85 15.93 8.99 13.01
N LYS A 86 16.75 9.76 12.27
CA LYS A 86 16.47 11.18 12.06
C LYS A 86 15.19 11.42 11.28
N LEU A 87 14.90 10.57 10.29
CA LEU A 87 13.66 10.65 9.51
C LEU A 87 12.44 10.38 10.40
N ALA A 88 12.47 9.31 11.21
CA ALA A 88 11.42 8.98 12.15
C ALA A 88 11.19 10.10 13.18
N ASN A 89 12.28 10.66 13.76
CA ASN A 89 12.21 11.75 14.71
C ASN A 89 11.58 13.00 14.08
N GLN A 90 11.94 13.34 12.84
CA GLN A 90 11.39 14.51 12.16
C GLN A 90 9.88 14.38 11.88
N PHE A 91 9.37 13.19 11.57
CA PHE A 91 7.92 12.96 11.48
C PHE A 91 7.25 13.09 12.85
N SER A 92 7.84 12.50 13.88
CA SER A 92 7.31 12.56 15.25
C SER A 92 7.25 13.99 15.79
N ASP A 93 8.27 14.79 15.58
CA ASP A 93 8.39 16.19 16.04
C ASP A 93 7.26 17.09 15.53
N ILE A 94 6.68 16.77 14.39
CA ILE A 94 5.58 17.54 13.78
C ILE A 94 4.22 16.84 13.93
N GLY A 95 4.16 15.73 14.70
CA GLY A 95 2.93 14.95 14.88
C GLY A 95 2.41 14.30 13.60
N ALA A 96 3.27 14.06 12.61
CA ALA A 96 2.91 13.39 11.38
C ALA A 96 3.14 11.89 11.49
N ALA A 97 2.26 11.10 10.87
CA ALA A 97 2.39 9.65 10.78
C ALA A 97 2.56 9.23 9.32
N ILE A 98 3.60 8.45 9.08
CA ILE A 98 3.82 7.77 7.80
C ILE A 98 3.61 6.28 7.98
N GLY A 99 3.05 5.62 6.97
CA GLY A 99 2.87 4.18 6.92
C GLY A 99 2.66 3.70 5.51
N GLY A 100 2.46 2.41 5.34
CA GLY A 100 2.22 1.80 4.04
C GLY A 100 2.27 0.29 4.13
N ASP A 101 1.94 -0.36 3.03
CA ASP A 101 1.98 -1.82 2.92
C ASP A 101 2.14 -2.23 1.45
N VAL A 102 2.40 -3.52 1.25
CA VAL A 102 2.50 -4.17 -0.07
C VAL A 102 1.56 -5.37 -0.08
N ASP A 103 0.72 -5.44 -1.09
CA ASP A 103 -0.07 -6.63 -1.41
C ASP A 103 0.47 -7.30 -2.70
N LEU A 104 -0.29 -8.26 -3.24
CA LEU A 104 0.08 -8.93 -4.48
C LEU A 104 0.20 -7.95 -5.66
N ASP A 105 -0.69 -6.97 -5.74
CA ASP A 105 -0.83 -6.10 -6.91
C ASP A 105 -0.19 -4.73 -6.72
N ARG A 106 -0.18 -4.21 -5.48
CA ARG A 106 0.11 -2.81 -5.19
C ARG A 106 1.03 -2.64 -4.00
N ALA A 107 1.73 -1.51 -4.01
CA ALA A 107 2.36 -0.93 -2.83
C ALA A 107 1.75 0.45 -2.59
N TYR A 108 1.62 0.87 -1.34
CA TYR A 108 1.15 2.21 -1.03
C TYR A 108 1.90 2.83 0.14
N PHE A 109 2.02 4.15 0.10
CA PHE A 109 2.44 4.96 1.24
C PHE A 109 1.32 5.92 1.62
N LYS A 110 1.10 6.07 2.92
CA LYS A 110 0.15 7.02 3.49
C LYS A 110 0.85 7.98 4.42
N LEU A 111 0.44 9.23 4.35
CA LEU A 111 0.81 10.29 5.28
C LEU A 111 -0.45 10.81 5.95
N ARG A 112 -0.42 10.96 7.28
CA ARG A 112 -1.38 11.76 8.04
C ARG A 112 -0.64 12.87 8.76
N THR A 113 -1.15 14.10 8.63
CA THR A 113 -0.57 15.27 9.27
C THR A 113 -1.66 16.30 9.60
N LEU A 114 -1.30 17.31 10.41
CA LEU A 114 -2.16 18.47 10.59
C LEU A 114 -2.22 19.30 9.31
N SER A 115 -3.37 19.95 9.05
CA SER A 115 -3.59 20.79 7.86
C SER A 115 -2.88 22.15 7.95
N SER A 116 -2.47 22.57 9.15
CA SER A 116 -1.75 23.84 9.35
C SER A 116 -0.46 23.90 8.49
N ALA A 117 -0.26 24.99 7.79
CA ALA A 117 0.78 25.10 6.75
C ALA A 117 2.21 24.70 7.22
N PRO A 118 2.72 25.10 8.40
CA PRO A 118 4.07 24.74 8.81
C PRO A 118 4.25 23.22 9.00
N GLN A 119 3.27 22.52 9.61
CA GLN A 119 3.30 21.08 9.85
C GLN A 119 3.08 20.33 8.55
N ARG A 120 2.04 20.70 7.79
CA ARG A 120 1.70 20.10 6.51
C ARG A 120 2.87 20.15 5.52
N ASP A 121 3.44 21.33 5.31
CA ASP A 121 4.46 21.52 4.29
C ASP A 121 5.75 20.77 4.65
N LYS A 122 6.10 20.72 5.94
CA LYS A 122 7.22 19.91 6.43
C LYS A 122 6.94 18.42 6.29
N ALA A 123 5.74 17.96 6.65
CA ALA A 123 5.34 16.56 6.52
C ALA A 123 5.34 16.10 5.05
N LEU A 124 4.80 16.90 4.14
CA LEU A 124 4.82 16.63 2.70
C LEU A 124 6.25 16.60 2.15
N THR A 125 7.13 17.44 2.65
CA THR A 125 8.56 17.42 2.25
C THR A 125 9.24 16.12 2.67
N LEU A 126 9.06 15.69 3.91
CA LEU A 126 9.60 14.41 4.41
C LEU A 126 9.00 13.21 3.68
N PHE A 127 7.69 13.24 3.44
CA PHE A 127 6.99 12.21 2.69
C PHE A 127 7.54 12.07 1.26
N LYS A 128 7.79 13.21 0.60
CA LYS A 128 8.42 13.21 -0.73
C LYS A 128 9.83 12.64 -0.70
N TYR A 129 10.65 12.87 0.33
CA TYR A 129 11.95 12.19 0.43
C TYR A 129 11.77 10.66 0.41
N VAL A 130 10.82 10.13 1.19
CA VAL A 130 10.57 8.68 1.23
C VAL A 130 10.20 8.10 -0.13
N ILE A 131 9.29 8.77 -0.85
CA ILE A 131 8.77 8.23 -2.11
C ILE A 131 9.59 8.61 -3.36
N HIS A 132 10.38 9.69 -3.32
CA HIS A 132 11.18 10.16 -4.47
C HIS A 132 12.65 9.75 -4.42
N ALA A 133 13.23 9.66 -3.22
CA ALA A 133 14.67 9.52 -3.05
C ALA A 133 15.03 8.51 -1.94
N PRO A 134 14.55 7.25 -2.01
CA PRO A 134 14.97 6.22 -1.06
C PRO A 134 16.46 5.89 -1.26
N ASP A 135 17.24 5.87 -0.18
CA ASP A 135 18.69 5.72 -0.22
C ASP A 135 19.14 4.26 -0.32
N PHE A 136 18.36 3.33 0.23
CA PHE A 136 18.68 1.90 0.34
C PHE A 136 20.09 1.64 0.90
N PRO A 137 20.43 2.07 2.13
CA PRO A 137 21.78 1.93 2.67
C PRO A 137 22.15 0.44 2.86
N ALA A 138 23.32 0.01 2.39
CA ALA A 138 23.72 -1.40 2.43
C ALA A 138 23.64 -2.04 3.84
N PRO A 139 24.11 -1.39 4.92
CA PRO A 139 24.01 -1.97 6.28
C PRO A 139 22.55 -2.16 6.73
N VAL A 140 21.63 -1.29 6.27
CA VAL A 140 20.20 -1.40 6.59
C VAL A 140 19.57 -2.54 5.79
N ILE A 141 19.95 -2.69 4.51
CA ILE A 141 19.51 -3.82 3.67
C ILE A 141 19.86 -5.14 4.34
N ASP A 142 21.11 -5.34 4.75
CA ASP A 142 21.57 -6.60 5.35
C ASP A 142 20.82 -6.88 6.66
N ARG A 143 20.70 -5.89 7.53
CA ARG A 143 19.96 -6.00 8.78
C ARG A 143 18.48 -6.40 8.56
N GLU A 144 17.81 -5.76 7.63
CA GLU A 144 16.39 -6.04 7.38
C GLU A 144 16.18 -7.37 6.69
N LYS A 145 17.08 -7.78 5.79
CA LYS A 145 17.08 -9.14 5.23
C LYS A 145 17.15 -10.19 6.33
N ASP A 146 18.08 -10.04 7.28
CA ASP A 146 18.23 -10.97 8.40
C ASP A 146 16.96 -11.02 9.27
N ARG A 147 16.33 -9.87 9.53
CA ARG A 147 15.05 -9.78 10.26
C ARG A 147 13.92 -10.49 9.53
N ILE A 148 13.80 -10.27 8.23
CA ILE A 148 12.76 -10.91 7.41
C ILE A 148 12.99 -12.42 7.34
N ILE A 149 14.23 -12.87 7.14
CA ILE A 149 14.60 -14.29 7.12
C ILE A 149 14.27 -14.96 8.48
N ALA A 150 14.57 -14.30 9.59
CA ALA A 150 14.21 -14.81 10.92
C ALA A 150 12.69 -14.95 11.07
N ARG A 151 11.92 -13.96 10.61
CA ARG A 151 10.45 -13.98 10.61
C ARG A 151 9.90 -15.11 9.74
N ILE A 152 10.46 -15.32 8.54
CA ILE A 152 10.08 -16.45 7.67
C ILE A 152 10.35 -17.77 8.35
N LYS A 153 11.53 -17.97 8.94
CA LYS A 153 11.85 -19.20 9.69
C LYS A 153 10.84 -19.46 10.80
N GLN A 154 10.47 -18.41 11.54
CA GLN A 154 9.46 -18.51 12.60
C GLN A 154 8.07 -18.84 12.04
N SER A 155 7.64 -18.15 10.98
CA SER A 155 6.32 -18.37 10.38
C SER A 155 6.16 -19.80 9.82
N LEU A 156 7.22 -20.39 9.29
CA LEU A 156 7.25 -21.77 8.79
C LEU A 156 7.16 -22.83 9.90
N THR A 157 7.20 -22.46 11.17
CA THR A 157 6.87 -23.37 12.29
C THR A 157 5.34 -23.41 12.55
N GLN A 158 4.57 -22.53 11.94
CA GLN A 158 3.13 -22.44 12.14
C GLN A 158 2.40 -23.29 11.08
N PRO A 159 1.56 -24.26 11.48
CA PRO A 159 0.88 -25.14 10.53
C PRO A 159 -0.08 -24.38 9.60
N GLU A 160 -0.70 -23.30 10.07
CA GLU A 160 -1.56 -22.43 9.28
C GLU A 160 -0.79 -21.78 8.13
N THR A 161 0.38 -21.21 8.38
CA THR A 161 1.23 -20.60 7.36
C THR A 161 1.63 -21.63 6.29
N ILE A 162 2.07 -22.82 6.72
CA ILE A 162 2.47 -23.90 5.82
C ILE A 162 1.26 -24.32 4.94
N ALA A 163 0.10 -24.46 5.56
CA ALA A 163 -1.13 -24.84 4.86
C ALA A 163 -1.53 -23.76 3.83
N ASN A 164 -1.47 -22.48 4.20
CA ASN A 164 -1.82 -21.36 3.31
C ASN A 164 -0.88 -21.28 2.11
N LEU A 165 0.43 -21.33 2.31
CA LEU A 165 1.40 -21.32 1.21
C LEU A 165 1.20 -22.50 0.25
N ALA A 166 0.93 -23.69 0.78
CA ALA A 166 0.65 -24.87 -0.02
C ALA A 166 -0.69 -24.76 -0.78
N PHE A 167 -1.69 -24.14 -0.18
CA PHE A 167 -2.98 -23.90 -0.78
C PHE A 167 -2.88 -22.89 -1.92
N MET A 168 -2.26 -21.73 -1.71
CA MET A 168 -2.04 -20.72 -2.75
C MET A 168 -1.26 -21.30 -3.94
N LYS A 169 -0.20 -22.06 -3.68
CA LYS A 169 0.56 -22.75 -4.73
C LYS A 169 -0.28 -23.78 -5.48
N SER A 170 -1.23 -24.47 -4.82
CA SER A 170 -2.11 -25.45 -5.47
C SER A 170 -3.15 -24.79 -6.37
N ILE A 171 -3.65 -23.59 -6.00
CA ILE A 171 -4.64 -22.84 -6.80
C ILE A 171 -3.99 -22.16 -7.98
N TYR A 172 -2.87 -21.45 -7.73
CA TYR A 172 -2.28 -20.54 -8.71
C TYR A 172 -1.09 -21.11 -9.47
N GLY A 173 -0.57 -22.27 -9.05
CA GLY A 173 0.57 -22.91 -9.73
C GLY A 173 1.80 -21.99 -9.79
N ASP A 174 2.30 -21.73 -10.99
CA ASP A 174 3.46 -20.86 -11.23
C ASP A 174 3.10 -19.38 -11.41
N HIS A 175 1.80 -19.06 -11.40
CA HIS A 175 1.36 -17.68 -11.42
C HIS A 175 1.94 -16.91 -10.23
N PRO A 176 2.27 -15.60 -10.36
CA PRO A 176 2.79 -14.80 -9.26
C PRO A 176 1.99 -14.90 -7.94
N TYR A 177 0.68 -15.01 -8.02
CA TYR A 177 -0.21 -15.17 -6.85
C TYR A 177 -0.03 -16.48 -6.07
N GLY A 178 0.62 -17.47 -6.66
CA GLY A 178 0.99 -18.73 -5.98
C GLY A 178 2.33 -18.66 -5.24
N ARG A 179 3.02 -17.51 -5.27
CA ARG A 179 4.31 -17.29 -4.62
C ARG A 179 4.13 -16.72 -3.22
N ASN A 180 5.15 -16.86 -2.38
CA ASN A 180 5.17 -16.19 -1.08
C ASN A 180 5.55 -14.71 -1.28
N GLU A 181 4.67 -13.79 -0.92
CA GLU A 181 4.89 -12.33 -1.00
C GLU A 181 6.13 -11.86 -0.23
N ALA A 182 6.41 -12.48 0.91
CA ALA A 182 7.61 -12.19 1.69
C ALA A 182 8.89 -12.77 1.07
N GLY A 183 8.77 -13.51 -0.04
CA GLY A 183 9.87 -14.28 -0.60
C GLY A 183 10.20 -15.55 0.18
N ASN A 184 11.40 -16.06 -0.02
CA ASN A 184 11.96 -17.18 0.72
C ASN A 184 13.41 -16.87 1.12
N ILE A 185 14.02 -17.74 1.94
CA ILE A 185 15.36 -17.52 2.47
C ILE A 185 16.39 -17.36 1.34
N ASP A 186 16.33 -18.25 0.35
CA ASP A 186 17.30 -18.28 -0.75
C ASP A 186 17.18 -17.06 -1.67
N THR A 187 15.96 -16.61 -1.95
CA THR A 187 15.73 -15.42 -2.79
C THR A 187 16.16 -14.16 -2.06
N LEU A 188 15.78 -13.98 -0.80
CA LEU A 188 16.16 -12.81 0.00
C LEU A 188 17.68 -12.67 0.17
N GLN A 189 18.39 -13.78 0.38
CA GLN A 189 19.86 -13.74 0.50
C GLN A 189 20.55 -13.17 -0.75
N LYS A 190 19.98 -13.41 -1.94
CA LYS A 190 20.53 -12.97 -3.23
C LYS A 190 20.20 -11.51 -3.57
N LEU A 191 19.14 -10.93 -2.97
CA LEU A 191 18.76 -9.56 -3.22
C LEU A 191 19.85 -8.57 -2.79
N ASN A 192 20.06 -7.55 -3.60
CA ASN A 192 21.07 -6.52 -3.36
C ASN A 192 20.52 -5.13 -3.67
N GLN A 193 21.29 -4.09 -3.36
CA GLN A 193 20.90 -2.69 -3.55
C GLN A 193 20.51 -2.37 -5.01
N ALA A 194 21.19 -2.97 -5.99
CA ALA A 194 20.90 -2.71 -7.40
C ALA A 194 19.51 -3.25 -7.78
N ASP A 195 19.12 -4.41 -7.24
CA ASP A 195 17.79 -4.98 -7.45
C ASP A 195 16.71 -4.04 -6.91
N LEU A 196 16.88 -3.52 -5.70
CA LEU A 196 15.95 -2.59 -5.06
C LEU A 196 15.80 -1.29 -5.86
N LYS A 197 16.91 -0.69 -6.25
CA LYS A 197 16.92 0.53 -7.07
C LYS A 197 16.25 0.33 -8.43
N GLN A 198 16.48 -0.84 -9.04
CA GLN A 198 15.86 -1.15 -10.32
C GLN A 198 14.35 -1.38 -10.17
N PHE A 199 13.93 -2.10 -9.12
CA PHE A 199 12.51 -2.32 -8.82
C PHE A 199 11.80 -0.98 -8.55
N TYR A 200 12.37 -0.13 -7.71
CA TYR A 200 11.86 1.22 -7.45
C TYR A 200 11.70 2.01 -8.76
N LYS A 201 12.75 2.05 -9.58
CA LYS A 201 12.72 2.79 -10.85
C LYS A 201 11.64 2.28 -11.82
N ASN A 202 11.39 0.99 -11.82
CA ASN A 202 10.44 0.36 -12.75
C ASN A 202 8.99 0.54 -12.30
N TYR A 203 8.70 0.42 -10.99
CA TYR A 203 7.33 0.22 -10.51
C TYR A 203 6.79 1.37 -9.66
N TYR A 204 7.63 2.24 -9.09
CA TYR A 204 7.18 3.40 -8.34
C TYR A 204 7.00 4.64 -9.22
N SER A 205 6.36 4.45 -10.37
CA SER A 205 6.20 5.53 -11.35
C SER A 205 4.92 6.32 -11.15
N SER A 206 4.92 7.60 -11.57
CA SER A 206 3.72 8.44 -11.55
C SER A 206 2.65 7.93 -12.51
N PHE A 207 3.03 7.40 -13.67
CA PHE A 207 2.12 7.01 -14.74
C PHE A 207 1.07 5.95 -14.32
N GLU A 208 1.43 5.00 -13.47
CA GLU A 208 0.52 3.97 -12.95
C GLU A 208 0.17 4.19 -11.47
N SER A 209 0.36 5.41 -10.97
CA SER A 209 0.02 5.74 -9.59
C SER A 209 -1.37 6.33 -9.45
N SER A 210 -1.92 6.22 -8.26
CA SER A 210 -3.07 7.00 -7.83
C SER A 210 -2.76 7.71 -6.52
N ILE A 211 -3.19 8.96 -6.43
CA ILE A 211 -3.00 9.82 -5.27
C ILE A 211 -4.39 10.11 -4.70
N VAL A 212 -4.62 9.70 -3.46
CA VAL A 212 -5.86 9.99 -2.73
C VAL A 212 -5.55 11.05 -1.68
N ILE A 213 -6.27 12.15 -1.70
CA ILE A 213 -6.14 13.26 -0.75
C ILE A 213 -7.49 13.47 -0.09
N VAL A 214 -7.50 13.44 1.25
CA VAL A 214 -8.71 13.69 2.05
C VAL A 214 -8.35 14.62 3.19
N GLY A 215 -9.14 15.66 3.42
CA GLY A 215 -8.98 16.51 4.61
C GLY A 215 -9.12 18.00 4.37
N ASP A 216 -8.60 18.75 5.34
CA ASP A 216 -8.76 20.19 5.48
C ASP A 216 -7.76 20.96 4.60
N VAL A 217 -7.97 20.88 3.30
CA VAL A 217 -7.27 21.66 2.27
C VAL A 217 -8.26 21.99 1.15
N SER A 218 -8.07 23.10 0.47
CA SER A 218 -8.85 23.47 -0.70
C SER A 218 -8.50 22.62 -1.93
N ALA A 219 -9.39 22.58 -2.92
CA ALA A 219 -9.14 21.87 -4.18
C ALA A 219 -7.87 22.38 -4.90
N ASP A 220 -7.55 23.67 -4.83
CA ASP A 220 -6.35 24.24 -5.44
C ASP A 220 -5.08 23.84 -4.69
N GLU A 221 -5.13 23.70 -3.35
CA GLU A 221 -4.02 23.15 -2.57
C GLU A 221 -3.83 21.67 -2.86
N ALA A 222 -4.91 20.89 -2.93
CA ALA A 222 -4.85 19.46 -3.28
C ALA A 222 -4.23 19.25 -4.67
N LYS A 223 -4.53 20.10 -5.65
CA LYS A 223 -3.88 20.08 -6.97
C LYS A 223 -2.37 20.34 -6.87
N LYS A 224 -1.95 21.37 -6.12
CA LYS A 224 -0.51 21.65 -5.91
C LYS A 224 0.19 20.52 -5.20
N ILE A 225 -0.43 19.91 -4.20
CA ILE A 225 0.11 18.76 -3.47
C ILE A 225 0.29 17.58 -4.42
N SER A 226 -0.75 17.20 -5.18
CA SER A 226 -0.69 16.06 -6.11
C SER A 226 0.34 16.26 -7.22
N GLU A 227 0.44 17.45 -7.82
CA GLU A 227 1.49 17.77 -8.80
C GLU A 227 2.89 17.64 -8.18
N SER A 228 3.08 18.19 -6.98
CA SER A 228 4.37 18.12 -6.27
C SER A 228 4.78 16.69 -5.91
N ILE A 229 3.83 15.80 -5.63
CA ILE A 229 4.06 14.37 -5.36
C ILE A 229 4.41 13.65 -6.66
N SER A 230 3.64 13.86 -7.72
CA SER A 230 3.81 13.13 -8.97
C SER A 230 5.10 13.51 -9.70
N GLN A 231 5.47 14.79 -9.68
CA GLN A 231 6.62 15.34 -10.43
C GLN A 231 7.98 14.74 -10.04
N GLY A 232 8.15 14.26 -8.79
CA GLY A 232 9.42 13.70 -8.31
C GLY A 232 9.53 12.19 -8.45
N LEU A 233 8.47 11.50 -8.88
CA LEU A 233 8.46 10.06 -9.07
C LEU A 233 9.18 9.66 -10.36
N PRO A 234 9.71 8.43 -10.47
CA PRO A 234 10.18 7.90 -11.73
C PRO A 234 9.12 8.04 -12.82
N GLN A 235 9.54 8.44 -14.00
CA GLN A 235 8.65 8.49 -15.16
C GLN A 235 8.46 7.09 -15.71
N GLY A 236 7.20 6.61 -15.72
CA GLY A 236 6.80 5.38 -16.39
C GLY A 236 6.07 5.71 -17.68
N ASN A 237 6.37 4.97 -18.73
CA ASN A 237 5.68 5.06 -20.01
C ASN A 237 5.13 3.72 -20.49
N THR A 238 5.31 2.69 -19.69
CA THR A 238 4.88 1.33 -20.00
C THR A 238 3.87 0.88 -18.96
N LYS A 239 2.70 0.46 -19.41
CA LYS A 239 1.70 -0.14 -18.54
C LYS A 239 2.14 -1.54 -18.13
N HIS A 240 2.22 -1.76 -16.82
CA HIS A 240 2.49 -3.09 -16.28
C HIS A 240 1.21 -3.93 -16.29
N ASN A 241 1.37 -5.21 -16.49
CA ASN A 241 0.25 -6.14 -16.49
C ASN A 241 0.65 -7.44 -15.78
N ILE A 242 -0.24 -7.95 -14.96
CA ILE A 242 -0.12 -9.28 -14.39
C ILE A 242 -0.86 -10.22 -15.34
N ALA A 243 -0.22 -11.33 -15.71
CA ALA A 243 -0.85 -12.34 -16.57
C ALA A 243 -2.19 -12.79 -15.95
N SER A 244 -3.15 -13.12 -16.80
CA SER A 244 -4.41 -13.68 -16.32
C SER A 244 -4.19 -15.03 -15.64
N VAL A 245 -4.89 -15.26 -14.53
CA VAL A 245 -4.86 -16.54 -13.83
C VAL A 245 -5.46 -17.63 -14.72
N THR A 246 -4.70 -18.67 -14.99
CA THR A 246 -5.23 -19.87 -15.62
C THR A 246 -5.73 -20.81 -14.53
N ALA A 247 -7.02 -21.14 -14.57
CA ALA A 247 -7.59 -22.07 -13.61
C ALA A 247 -6.84 -23.41 -13.63
N GLN A 248 -6.32 -23.82 -12.49
CA GLN A 248 -5.70 -25.13 -12.34
C GLN A 248 -6.81 -26.18 -12.19
N ASN A 249 -6.84 -27.15 -13.10
CA ASN A 249 -7.78 -28.29 -13.02
C ASN A 249 -7.31 -29.31 -11.96
N TYR A 250 -6.97 -28.83 -10.77
CA TYR A 250 -6.57 -29.70 -9.67
C TYR A 250 -7.77 -30.01 -8.79
N VAL A 251 -8.19 -31.27 -8.82
CA VAL A 251 -9.17 -31.81 -7.88
C VAL A 251 -8.45 -32.83 -7.00
N GLY A 252 -8.22 -32.47 -5.74
CA GLY A 252 -7.51 -33.39 -4.86
C GLY A 252 -7.33 -32.86 -3.45
N VAL A 253 -6.75 -33.71 -2.59
CA VAL A 253 -6.45 -33.41 -1.21
C VAL A 253 -4.95 -33.47 -1.01
N LYS A 254 -4.33 -32.35 -0.61
CA LYS A 254 -2.94 -32.29 -0.19
C LYS A 254 -2.85 -32.35 1.33
N LYS A 255 -2.29 -33.43 1.86
CA LYS A 255 -2.06 -33.59 3.31
C LYS A 255 -0.62 -33.23 3.65
N ILE A 256 -0.43 -32.39 4.65
CA ILE A 256 0.88 -32.00 5.17
C ILE A 256 0.91 -32.40 6.65
N GLN A 257 1.85 -33.27 7.01
CA GLN A 257 2.01 -33.72 8.40
C GLN A 257 2.73 -32.63 9.21
N HIS A 258 2.19 -32.32 10.38
CA HIS A 258 2.77 -31.36 11.32
C HIS A 258 2.51 -31.82 12.76
N PRO A 259 3.45 -31.65 13.71
CA PRO A 259 3.29 -32.12 15.10
C PRO A 259 2.30 -31.29 15.94
N ALA A 260 1.56 -30.35 15.34
CA ALA A 260 0.55 -29.54 16.03
C ALA A 260 -0.65 -30.40 16.49
N LYS A 261 -1.29 -29.99 17.60
CA LYS A 261 -2.51 -30.60 18.10
C LYS A 261 -3.77 -30.21 17.35
N GLN A 262 -3.71 -29.17 16.51
CA GLN A 262 -4.81 -28.65 15.70
C GLN A 262 -4.58 -28.99 14.23
N ALA A 263 -5.66 -29.31 13.51
CA ALA A 263 -5.66 -29.42 12.06
C ALA A 263 -6.16 -28.11 11.43
N HIS A 264 -5.42 -27.60 10.45
CA HIS A 264 -5.84 -26.47 9.62
C HIS A 264 -6.29 -27.03 8.27
N ILE A 265 -7.53 -26.73 7.89
CA ILE A 265 -8.14 -27.19 6.63
C ILE A 265 -8.46 -25.95 5.82
N LEU A 266 -7.87 -25.87 4.62
CA LEU A 266 -8.17 -24.85 3.62
C LEU A 266 -8.87 -25.51 2.45
N MET A 267 -9.97 -24.92 2.03
CA MET A 267 -10.78 -25.40 0.90
C MET A 267 -11.10 -24.21 0.00
N GLY A 268 -10.97 -24.39 -1.28
CA GLY A 268 -11.29 -23.34 -2.24
C GLY A 268 -11.24 -23.84 -3.67
N MET A 269 -11.67 -22.95 -4.56
CA MET A 269 -11.65 -23.13 -6.00
C MET A 269 -11.32 -21.79 -6.65
N PRO A 270 -10.75 -21.78 -7.86
CA PRO A 270 -10.61 -20.55 -8.63
C PRO A 270 -11.99 -19.94 -8.86
N ALA A 271 -12.15 -18.66 -8.60
CA ALA A 271 -13.31 -17.87 -9.00
C ALA A 271 -12.94 -17.06 -10.25
N LEU A 272 -13.88 -16.93 -11.17
CA LEU A 272 -13.79 -16.10 -12.37
C LEU A 272 -14.37 -14.73 -12.10
#